data_a4ebbcb323cff9d717def7ff40fa7fa9
#
_entry.id   a4ebbcb323cff9d717def7ff40fa7fa9
#
_cell.length_a   1.000
_cell.length_b   1.000
_cell.length_c   1.000
_cell.angle_alpha   90.00
_cell.angle_beta   90.00
_cell.angle_gamma   90.00
#
_symmetry.space_group_name_H-M   'P 1'
#
loop_
_entity.id
_entity.type
_entity.pdbx_description
1 polymer ?
#
loop_
_entity_poly.entity_id
_entity_poly.type
_entity_poly.pdbx_seq_one_letter_code
_entity_poly.pdbx_strand_id
1 'polypeptide(L)'
;MNQWLCKVLGLALLVFGLGPVWAQKSTQLHWYGQAAFKIETPSGGVLLIDPWLNVPTNPDKQSIDKLGRVDYILVTHGHRDHIGEAVEIAKKTGAELVAPYGLQFNMKSVLGYPEKQATGATGGNIGGQIMLPKAGAKVTLVHAAHGSDITPPTIAEPAAGGLAAIHAGNPVGYVIQIDGGPTLYHTGDTDVYQDMKLIPEFFKVDLMLACIGGHFTMDPKRAALAVEWVQPKQVMPMHFGTYGLLAGTPAQFKAALTQRGIGDRMIEMKPGEDRAL
;
A
#
# COMPACT_ATOMS: atom_id res chain seq x y z
N MET A 1 23.72 -24.52 -80.07
CA MET A 1 23.08 -23.25 -79.71
C MET A 1 22.50 -23.39 -78.30
N ASN A 2 23.26 -22.99 -77.27
CA ASN A 2 22.88 -23.11 -75.86
C ASN A 2 22.44 -21.74 -75.35
N GLN A 3 21.16 -21.62 -74.92
CA GLN A 3 20.68 -20.44 -74.22
C GLN A 3 20.81 -20.67 -72.73
N TRP A 4 21.59 -19.86 -72.07
CA TRP A 4 21.73 -19.80 -70.57
C TRP A 4 20.65 -18.84 -70.08
N LEU A 5 19.70 -19.36 -69.27
CA LEU A 5 18.77 -18.53 -68.48
C LEU A 5 19.42 -18.19 -67.13
N CYS A 6 19.79 -16.94 -66.93
CA CYS A 6 20.12 -16.39 -65.61
C CYS A 6 18.85 -16.21 -64.75
N LYS A 7 18.69 -16.99 -63.71
CA LYS A 7 17.67 -16.73 -62.65
C LYS A 7 18.25 -15.73 -61.65
N VAL A 8 17.71 -14.54 -61.62
CA VAL A 8 17.99 -13.53 -60.60
C VAL A 8 17.09 -13.84 -59.39
N LEU A 9 17.66 -14.32 -58.28
CA LEU A 9 16.97 -14.44 -57.01
C LEU A 9 16.94 -13.03 -56.36
N GLY A 10 15.77 -12.40 -56.31
CA GLY A 10 15.55 -11.19 -55.52
C GLY A 10 15.45 -11.51 -54.05
N LEU A 11 16.45 -11.11 -53.27
CA LEU A 11 16.45 -11.20 -51.80
C LEU A 11 15.59 -10.02 -51.24
N ALA A 12 14.36 -10.28 -50.82
CA ALA A 12 13.53 -9.29 -50.16
C ALA A 12 14.01 -9.15 -48.71
N LEU A 13 14.71 -8.07 -48.37
CA LEU A 13 15.03 -7.66 -47.03
C LEU A 13 13.75 -7.19 -46.33
N LEU A 14 13.19 -8.04 -45.44
CA LEU A 14 12.17 -7.65 -44.47
C LEU A 14 12.83 -6.77 -43.42
N VAL A 15 12.72 -5.45 -43.57
CA VAL A 15 13.08 -4.49 -42.50
C VAL A 15 11.96 -4.53 -41.47
N PHE A 16 12.14 -5.27 -40.39
CA PHE A 16 11.33 -5.13 -39.19
C PHE A 16 11.60 -3.76 -38.62
N GLY A 17 10.69 -2.83 -38.83
CA GLY A 17 10.71 -1.53 -38.16
C GLY A 17 10.56 -1.72 -36.68
N LEU A 18 11.64 -1.53 -35.91
CA LEU A 18 11.56 -1.36 -34.45
C LEU A 18 10.80 -0.06 -34.21
N GLY A 19 9.50 -0.18 -33.91
CA GLY A 19 8.73 0.95 -33.40
C GLY A 19 9.39 1.53 -32.14
N PRO A 20 9.15 2.81 -31.82
CA PRO A 20 9.74 3.41 -30.64
C PRO A 20 9.34 2.59 -29.41
N VAL A 21 10.30 1.99 -28.73
CA VAL A 21 10.12 1.39 -27.40
C VAL A 21 9.90 2.56 -26.44
N TRP A 22 8.65 2.88 -26.17
CA TRP A 22 8.32 3.81 -25.10
C TRP A 22 8.82 3.21 -23.80
N ALA A 23 9.78 3.86 -23.15
CA ALA A 23 10.25 3.43 -21.84
C ALA A 23 9.02 3.41 -20.90
N GLN A 24 8.67 2.24 -20.40
CA GLN A 24 7.57 2.08 -19.44
C GLN A 24 7.91 2.90 -18.22
N LYS A 25 6.99 3.77 -17.77
CA LYS A 25 7.18 4.55 -16.55
C LYS A 25 7.35 3.59 -15.37
N SER A 26 8.32 3.86 -14.49
CA SER A 26 8.47 3.11 -13.25
C SER A 26 7.35 3.45 -12.28
N THR A 27 7.03 2.51 -11.40
CA THR A 27 6.16 2.77 -10.25
C THR A 27 6.84 3.79 -9.34
N GLN A 28 6.12 4.82 -8.91
CA GLN A 28 6.61 5.81 -7.94
C GLN A 28 5.94 5.59 -6.61
N LEU A 29 6.74 5.54 -5.54
CA LEU A 29 6.29 5.45 -4.16
C LEU A 29 6.63 6.76 -3.45
N HIS A 30 5.65 7.39 -2.81
CA HIS A 30 5.84 8.53 -1.91
C HIS A 30 5.42 8.14 -0.50
N TRP A 31 6.24 8.47 0.50
CA TRP A 31 5.92 8.23 1.91
C TRP A 31 5.61 9.53 2.64
N TYR A 32 4.38 9.70 3.10
CA TYR A 32 3.98 10.88 3.89
C TYR A 32 4.42 10.80 5.36
N GLY A 33 4.67 9.60 5.87
CA GLY A 33 4.93 9.30 7.27
C GLY A 33 3.93 8.28 7.82
N GLN A 34 4.14 7.77 9.03
CA GLN A 34 3.34 6.72 9.66
C GLN A 34 3.13 5.54 8.67
N ALA A 35 1.89 5.21 8.34
CA ALA A 35 1.52 4.19 7.36
C ALA A 35 0.99 4.80 6.03
N ALA A 36 1.13 6.12 5.83
CA ALA A 36 0.54 6.84 4.71
C ALA A 36 1.45 6.86 3.47
N PHE A 37 1.00 6.23 2.39
CA PHE A 37 1.74 6.15 1.13
C PHE A 37 0.89 6.56 -0.07
N LYS A 38 1.56 7.15 -1.09
CA LYS A 38 1.02 7.29 -2.44
C LYS A 38 1.82 6.39 -3.38
N ILE A 39 1.11 5.72 -4.28
CA ILE A 39 1.70 4.92 -5.35
C ILE A 39 1.17 5.46 -6.68
N GLU A 40 2.09 5.83 -7.58
CA GLU A 40 1.76 6.11 -8.98
C GLU A 40 2.22 4.94 -9.83
N THR A 41 1.28 4.30 -10.53
CA THR A 41 1.55 3.10 -11.32
C THR A 41 2.08 3.44 -12.71
N PRO A 42 2.71 2.50 -13.42
CA PRO A 42 3.16 2.72 -14.79
C PRO A 42 2.05 3.14 -15.77
N SER A 43 0.80 2.73 -15.50
CA SER A 43 -0.39 3.14 -16.26
C SER A 43 -0.85 4.57 -15.95
N GLY A 44 -0.26 5.24 -14.97
CA GLY A 44 -0.63 6.58 -14.50
C GLY A 44 -1.78 6.60 -13.49
N GLY A 45 -2.19 5.44 -12.98
CA GLY A 45 -3.16 5.38 -11.88
C GLY A 45 -2.53 5.73 -10.54
N VAL A 46 -3.32 6.27 -9.62
CA VAL A 46 -2.87 6.76 -8.32
C VAL A 46 -3.63 6.08 -7.20
N LEU A 47 -2.87 5.44 -6.30
CA LEU A 47 -3.37 4.81 -5.08
C LEU A 47 -2.87 5.60 -3.87
N LEU A 48 -3.72 5.81 -2.87
CA LEU A 48 -3.33 6.21 -1.53
C LEU A 48 -3.59 5.05 -0.57
N ILE A 49 -2.67 4.83 0.37
CA ILE A 49 -2.82 3.84 1.43
C ILE A 49 -2.78 4.56 2.76
N ASP A 50 -3.77 4.29 3.63
CA ASP A 50 -3.89 4.80 4.99
C ASP A 50 -3.60 6.32 5.07
N PRO A 51 -4.38 7.17 4.35
CA PRO A 51 -3.99 8.53 4.00
C PRO A 51 -4.13 9.52 5.16
N TRP A 52 -3.33 9.35 6.20
CA TRP A 52 -3.11 10.38 7.22
C TRP A 52 -1.98 11.32 6.77
N LEU A 53 -2.32 12.25 5.86
CA LEU A 53 -1.37 13.16 5.24
C LEU A 53 -0.92 14.29 6.18
N ASN A 54 -1.77 14.66 7.16
CA ASN A 54 -1.45 15.63 8.20
C ASN A 54 -0.63 15.05 9.36
N VAL A 55 -0.05 13.85 9.16
CA VAL A 55 0.81 13.23 10.18
C VAL A 55 1.92 14.19 10.61
N PRO A 56 2.25 14.26 11.93
CA PRO A 56 3.23 15.23 12.44
C PRO A 56 4.61 15.15 11.75
N THR A 57 5.01 13.96 11.33
CA THR A 57 6.29 13.71 10.67
C THR A 57 6.33 14.10 9.19
N ASN A 58 5.18 14.36 8.53
CA ASN A 58 5.15 14.84 7.16
C ASN A 58 5.69 16.27 7.08
N PRO A 59 6.75 16.54 6.31
CA PRO A 59 7.29 17.89 6.18
C PRO A 59 6.38 18.83 5.38
N ASP A 60 5.56 18.29 4.44
CA ASP A 60 4.66 19.09 3.61
C ASP A 60 3.26 19.18 4.23
N LYS A 61 2.98 20.29 4.90
CA LYS A 61 1.67 20.55 5.53
C LYS A 61 0.56 20.94 4.53
N GLN A 62 0.89 21.05 3.25
CA GLN A 62 -0.06 21.31 2.15
C GLN A 62 -0.29 20.08 1.27
N SER A 63 0.07 18.88 1.75
CA SER A 63 -0.02 17.65 0.95
C SER A 63 -1.42 17.40 0.38
N ILE A 64 -2.49 17.68 1.15
CA ILE A 64 -3.87 17.51 0.69
C ILE A 64 -4.22 18.50 -0.43
N ASP A 65 -3.79 19.76 -0.31
CA ASP A 65 -4.07 20.78 -1.32
C ASP A 65 -3.36 20.48 -2.64
N LYS A 66 -2.16 19.92 -2.56
CA LYS A 66 -1.33 19.56 -3.71
C LYS A 66 -1.72 18.22 -4.35
N LEU A 67 -2.61 17.42 -3.70
CA LEU A 67 -3.11 16.20 -4.31
C LEU A 67 -3.85 16.53 -5.61
N GLY A 68 -3.35 15.98 -6.71
CA GLY A 68 -4.04 15.94 -7.99
C GLY A 68 -5.04 14.78 -8.05
N ARG A 69 -4.92 13.97 -9.11
CA ARG A 69 -5.72 12.76 -9.28
C ARG A 69 -5.42 11.73 -8.19
N VAL A 70 -6.48 11.13 -7.66
CA VAL A 70 -6.43 9.90 -6.84
C VAL A 70 -7.55 9.00 -7.35
N ASP A 71 -7.22 7.76 -7.72
CA ASP A 71 -8.19 6.81 -8.24
C ASP A 71 -8.78 5.93 -7.14
N TYR A 72 -7.92 5.49 -6.22
CA TYR A 72 -8.31 4.63 -5.11
C TYR A 72 -7.65 5.04 -3.79
N ILE A 73 -8.42 4.93 -2.73
CA ILE A 73 -7.95 5.04 -1.35
C ILE A 73 -8.10 3.67 -0.70
N LEU A 74 -6.99 3.11 -0.24
CA LEU A 74 -6.93 1.84 0.48
C LEU A 74 -6.84 2.13 1.97
N VAL A 75 -7.77 1.64 2.77
CA VAL A 75 -7.74 1.80 4.23
C VAL A 75 -7.69 0.43 4.90
N THR A 76 -6.61 0.19 5.65
CA THR A 76 -6.33 -1.13 6.25
C THR A 76 -7.24 -1.46 7.41
N HIS A 77 -7.57 -0.48 8.25
CA HIS A 77 -8.42 -0.65 9.43
C HIS A 77 -8.97 0.70 9.95
N GLY A 78 -9.80 0.65 10.99
CA GLY A 78 -10.64 1.76 11.44
C GLY A 78 -9.94 2.82 12.32
N HIS A 79 -8.65 2.72 12.64
CA HIS A 79 -7.99 3.69 13.49
C HIS A 79 -7.76 5.03 12.78
N ARG A 80 -7.71 6.12 13.56
CA ARG A 80 -7.66 7.49 13.02
C ARG A 80 -6.43 7.78 12.19
N ASP A 81 -5.28 7.24 12.58
CA ASP A 81 -4.00 7.42 11.90
C ASP A 81 -3.85 6.58 10.61
N HIS A 82 -4.90 5.83 10.25
CA HIS A 82 -5.04 5.10 8.98
C HIS A 82 -6.19 5.66 8.13
N ILE A 83 -7.36 5.91 8.73
CA ILE A 83 -8.44 6.61 8.03
C ILE A 83 -7.98 8.00 7.59
N GLY A 84 -7.28 8.73 8.47
CA GLY A 84 -6.74 10.06 8.18
C GLY A 84 -7.76 10.96 7.49
N GLU A 85 -7.35 11.54 6.38
CA GLU A 85 -8.15 12.45 5.55
C GLU A 85 -8.88 11.73 4.39
N ALA A 86 -9.07 10.40 4.45
CA ALA A 86 -9.67 9.60 3.37
C ALA A 86 -11.01 10.17 2.87
N VAL A 87 -11.89 10.62 3.78
CA VAL A 87 -13.21 11.16 3.42
C VAL A 87 -13.08 12.51 2.69
N GLU A 88 -12.21 13.39 3.16
CA GLU A 88 -11.95 14.69 2.54
C GLU A 88 -11.35 14.50 1.14
N ILE A 89 -10.34 13.65 1.02
CA ILE A 89 -9.68 13.35 -0.23
C ILE A 89 -10.67 12.74 -1.24
N ALA A 90 -11.51 11.80 -0.80
CA ALA A 90 -12.51 11.21 -1.67
C ALA A 90 -13.53 12.23 -2.20
N LYS A 91 -13.97 13.15 -1.36
CA LYS A 91 -14.86 14.25 -1.80
C LYS A 91 -14.20 15.17 -2.82
N LYS A 92 -12.90 15.42 -2.67
CA LYS A 92 -12.10 16.28 -3.57
C LYS A 92 -11.80 15.60 -4.91
N THR A 93 -11.45 14.32 -4.91
CA THR A 93 -10.85 13.63 -6.06
C THR A 93 -11.79 12.66 -6.77
N GLY A 94 -12.83 12.20 -6.10
CA GLY A 94 -13.69 11.13 -6.60
C GLY A 94 -13.10 9.72 -6.41
N ALA A 95 -12.07 9.56 -5.56
CA ALA A 95 -11.40 8.30 -5.33
C ALA A 95 -12.32 7.22 -4.76
N GLU A 96 -12.22 5.99 -5.29
CA GLU A 96 -12.97 4.84 -4.79
C GLU A 96 -12.29 4.25 -3.54
N LEU A 97 -13.10 3.86 -2.54
CA LEU A 97 -12.62 3.25 -1.30
C LEU A 97 -12.41 1.75 -1.46
N VAL A 98 -11.19 1.29 -1.24
CA VAL A 98 -10.83 -0.13 -1.08
C VAL A 98 -10.62 -0.39 0.40
N ALA A 99 -11.46 -1.22 1.01
CA ALA A 99 -11.38 -1.51 2.44
C ALA A 99 -12.04 -2.85 2.78
N PRO A 100 -11.79 -3.42 3.99
CA PRO A 100 -12.63 -4.46 4.53
C PRO A 100 -14.09 -4.04 4.50
N TYR A 101 -14.98 -4.97 4.11
CA TYR A 101 -16.41 -4.66 3.87
C TYR A 101 -17.07 -3.95 5.08
N GLY A 102 -16.79 -4.41 6.30
CA GLY A 102 -17.33 -3.78 7.51
C GLY A 102 -16.79 -2.35 7.72
N LEU A 103 -15.51 -2.13 7.43
CA LEU A 103 -14.92 -0.80 7.48
C LEU A 103 -15.54 0.12 6.42
N GLN A 104 -15.66 -0.36 5.18
CA GLN A 104 -16.27 0.40 4.09
C GLN A 104 -17.70 0.83 4.43
N PHE A 105 -18.51 -0.09 5.00
CA PHE A 105 -19.86 0.21 5.46
C PHE A 105 -19.86 1.32 6.52
N ASN A 106 -19.00 1.22 7.54
CA ASN A 106 -18.92 2.20 8.62
C ASN A 106 -18.37 3.55 8.16
N MET A 107 -17.40 3.57 7.25
CA MET A 107 -16.89 4.83 6.67
C MET A 107 -18.00 5.59 5.93
N LYS A 108 -18.91 4.91 5.25
CA LYS A 108 -20.08 5.54 4.63
C LYS A 108 -21.07 6.04 5.67
N SER A 109 -21.54 5.16 6.55
CA SER A 109 -22.66 5.44 7.44
C SER A 109 -22.31 6.35 8.62
N VAL A 110 -21.04 6.34 9.07
CA VAL A 110 -20.59 7.07 10.26
C VAL A 110 -19.74 8.28 9.90
N LEU A 111 -18.83 8.14 8.92
CA LEU A 111 -17.86 9.18 8.59
C LEU A 111 -18.25 10.02 7.35
N GLY A 112 -19.29 9.60 6.63
CA GLY A 112 -19.78 10.33 5.45
C GLY A 112 -18.88 10.20 4.22
N TYR A 113 -18.24 9.03 4.06
CA TYR A 113 -17.57 8.70 2.80
C TYR A 113 -18.62 8.63 1.68
N PRO A 114 -18.35 9.22 0.48
CA PRO A 114 -19.36 9.28 -0.56
C PRO A 114 -19.82 7.89 -1.03
N GLU A 115 -21.12 7.62 -1.03
CA GLU A 115 -21.69 6.29 -1.32
C GLU A 115 -21.29 5.74 -2.68
N LYS A 116 -21.25 6.61 -3.72
CA LYS A 116 -20.89 6.22 -5.09
C LYS A 116 -19.44 5.77 -5.23
N GLN A 117 -18.59 6.11 -4.27
CA GLN A 117 -17.16 5.81 -4.24
C GLN A 117 -16.81 4.65 -3.29
N ALA A 118 -17.80 4.09 -2.59
CA ALA A 118 -17.62 2.99 -1.65
C ALA A 118 -18.65 1.90 -1.95
N THR A 119 -18.45 1.20 -3.06
CA THR A 119 -19.37 0.17 -3.57
C THR A 119 -18.92 -1.24 -3.20
N GLY A 120 -19.80 -2.23 -3.32
CA GLY A 120 -19.43 -3.62 -3.11
C GLY A 120 -18.33 -4.17 -4.04
N ALA A 121 -18.03 -3.45 -5.14
CA ALA A 121 -16.96 -3.84 -6.06
C ALA A 121 -15.55 -3.61 -5.47
N THR A 122 -15.41 -2.69 -4.53
CA THR A 122 -14.14 -2.33 -3.89
C THR A 122 -14.11 -2.64 -2.39
N GLY A 123 -15.19 -3.16 -1.84
CA GLY A 123 -15.24 -3.75 -0.49
C GLY A 123 -14.90 -5.23 -0.53
N GLY A 124 -14.02 -5.69 0.36
CA GLY A 124 -13.58 -7.09 0.38
C GLY A 124 -13.48 -7.68 1.78
N ASN A 125 -13.07 -8.94 1.84
CA ASN A 125 -12.72 -9.64 3.07
C ASN A 125 -11.32 -10.28 2.92
N ILE A 126 -10.77 -10.74 4.03
CA ILE A 126 -9.48 -11.46 4.06
C ILE A 126 -9.52 -12.61 3.05
N GLY A 127 -8.49 -12.72 2.22
CA GLY A 127 -8.36 -13.66 1.11
C GLY A 127 -9.00 -13.18 -0.20
N GLY A 128 -9.84 -12.13 -0.17
CA GLY A 128 -10.47 -11.56 -1.35
C GLY A 128 -9.49 -10.76 -2.23
N GLN A 129 -9.72 -10.82 -3.54
CA GLN A 129 -8.98 -10.03 -4.52
C GLN A 129 -9.89 -8.98 -5.15
N ILE A 130 -9.40 -7.76 -5.26
CA ILE A 130 -10.10 -6.63 -5.85
C ILE A 130 -9.27 -6.12 -7.04
N MET A 131 -9.92 -6.04 -8.21
CA MET A 131 -9.30 -5.44 -9.40
C MET A 131 -9.42 -3.92 -9.35
N LEU A 132 -8.35 -3.22 -9.67
CA LEU A 132 -8.26 -1.77 -9.70
C LEU A 132 -7.93 -1.27 -11.12
N PRO A 133 -8.89 -1.36 -12.05
CA PRO A 133 -8.60 -1.14 -13.49
C PRO A 133 -8.08 0.26 -13.80
N LYS A 134 -8.50 1.30 -13.05
CA LYS A 134 -7.99 2.67 -13.26
C LYS A 134 -6.50 2.81 -12.90
N ALA A 135 -5.99 1.87 -12.08
CA ALA A 135 -4.60 1.87 -11.65
C ALA A 135 -3.76 0.77 -12.31
N GLY A 136 -4.36 -0.10 -13.15
CA GLY A 136 -3.64 -1.26 -13.66
C GLY A 136 -3.05 -2.08 -12.51
N ALA A 137 -3.86 -2.40 -11.51
CA ALA A 137 -3.41 -3.11 -10.33
C ALA A 137 -4.48 -4.08 -9.79
N LYS A 138 -4.04 -5.01 -8.97
CA LYS A 138 -4.90 -5.93 -8.23
C LYS A 138 -4.45 -5.94 -6.78
N VAL A 139 -5.41 -5.92 -5.85
CA VAL A 139 -5.16 -5.92 -4.42
C VAL A 139 -5.75 -7.18 -3.80
N THR A 140 -4.96 -7.87 -2.97
CA THR A 140 -5.43 -8.96 -2.12
C THR A 140 -5.41 -8.51 -0.68
N LEU A 141 -6.54 -8.68 0.02
CA LEU A 141 -6.65 -8.42 1.45
C LEU A 141 -6.07 -9.62 2.21
N VAL A 142 -5.03 -9.40 2.99
CA VAL A 142 -4.43 -10.41 3.85
C VAL A 142 -4.71 -10.11 5.31
N HIS A 143 -4.68 -11.12 6.17
CA HIS A 143 -4.93 -10.95 7.60
C HIS A 143 -3.94 -9.96 8.24
N ALA A 144 -4.41 -9.22 9.26
CA ALA A 144 -3.57 -8.46 10.18
C ALA A 144 -4.04 -8.75 11.62
N ALA A 145 -3.08 -9.00 12.52
CA ALA A 145 -3.36 -9.30 13.92
C ALA A 145 -3.40 -7.99 14.72
N HIS A 146 -4.52 -7.30 14.69
CA HIS A 146 -4.72 -5.97 15.28
C HIS A 146 -6.20 -5.72 15.59
N GLY A 147 -6.53 -4.55 16.18
CA GLY A 147 -7.90 -4.05 16.35
C GLY A 147 -8.36 -3.24 15.12
N SER A 148 -9.68 -3.02 15.01
CA SER A 148 -10.25 -2.17 13.98
C SER A 148 -11.53 -1.51 14.49
N ASP A 149 -11.39 -0.32 15.07
CA ASP A 149 -12.49 0.43 15.64
C ASP A 149 -12.49 1.86 15.10
N ILE A 150 -13.68 2.37 14.77
CA ILE A 150 -13.88 3.77 14.42
C ILE A 150 -14.34 4.53 15.64
N THR A 151 -13.60 5.60 15.97
CA THR A 151 -14.08 6.60 16.92
C THR A 151 -14.69 7.75 16.13
N PRO A 152 -16.02 7.99 16.22
CA PRO A 152 -16.68 9.07 15.50
C PRO A 152 -16.07 10.44 15.83
N PRO A 153 -15.98 11.38 14.86
CA PRO A 153 -15.35 12.70 15.07
C PRO A 153 -16.04 13.55 16.14
N THR A 154 -17.32 13.29 16.38
CA THR A 154 -18.14 14.02 17.37
C THR A 154 -17.86 13.60 18.82
N ILE A 155 -17.07 12.55 19.03
CA ILE A 155 -16.70 12.05 20.35
C ILE A 155 -15.24 12.44 20.60
N ALA A 156 -15.04 13.67 21.05
CA ALA A 156 -13.70 14.17 21.45
C ALA A 156 -13.19 13.46 22.72
N GLU A 157 -14.09 13.14 23.63
CA GLU A 157 -13.90 12.28 24.81
C GLU A 157 -15.21 11.49 25.00
N PRO A 158 -15.19 10.23 25.41
CA PRO A 158 -16.40 9.52 25.73
C PRO A 158 -17.05 10.18 26.95
N ALA A 159 -17.99 11.08 26.71
CA ALA A 159 -18.89 11.51 27.77
C ALA A 159 -19.59 10.25 28.31
N ALA A 160 -19.75 10.14 29.62
CA ALA A 160 -20.42 9.03 30.25
C ALA A 160 -21.75 8.71 29.52
N GLY A 161 -21.82 7.58 28.81
CA GLY A 161 -22.97 7.16 28.02
C GLY A 161 -22.89 7.37 26.49
N GLY A 162 -21.80 7.93 25.92
CA GLY A 162 -21.60 8.02 24.45
C GLY A 162 -21.12 6.70 23.83
N LEU A 163 -21.36 6.50 22.52
CA LEU A 163 -20.76 5.43 21.73
C LEU A 163 -19.24 5.66 21.66
N ALA A 164 -18.48 4.90 22.44
CA ALA A 164 -17.04 5.09 22.58
C ALA A 164 -16.28 4.72 21.30
N ALA A 165 -16.59 3.57 20.71
CA ALA A 165 -15.98 3.07 19.49
C ALA A 165 -16.94 2.13 18.76
N ILE A 166 -16.83 2.06 17.44
CA ILE A 166 -17.64 1.18 16.58
C ILE A 166 -16.69 0.17 15.95
N HIS A 167 -16.93 -1.11 16.17
CA HIS A 167 -16.15 -2.15 15.49
C HIS A 167 -16.27 -2.03 13.97
N ALA A 168 -15.14 -1.99 13.29
CA ALA A 168 -15.05 -1.69 11.85
C ALA A 168 -14.64 -2.90 11.00
N GLY A 169 -14.95 -4.10 11.45
CA GLY A 169 -14.52 -5.33 10.77
C GLY A 169 -13.08 -5.71 11.09
N ASN A 170 -12.56 -6.72 10.40
CA ASN A 170 -11.22 -7.21 10.63
C ASN A 170 -10.17 -6.28 10.00
N PRO A 171 -9.07 -5.97 10.70
CA PRO A 171 -7.95 -5.28 10.10
C PRO A 171 -7.27 -6.14 9.03
N VAL A 172 -6.66 -5.51 8.04
CA VAL A 172 -5.99 -6.18 6.92
C VAL A 172 -4.67 -5.52 6.58
N GLY A 173 -3.76 -6.30 5.98
CA GLY A 173 -2.71 -5.80 5.12
C GLY A 173 -3.14 -5.92 3.65
N TYR A 174 -2.41 -5.27 2.76
CA TYR A 174 -2.65 -5.30 1.32
C TYR A 174 -1.44 -5.86 0.57
N VAL A 175 -1.65 -6.93 -0.21
CA VAL A 175 -0.70 -7.31 -1.26
C VAL A 175 -1.19 -6.69 -2.57
N ILE A 176 -0.40 -5.75 -3.11
CA ILE A 176 -0.73 -4.95 -4.29
C ILE A 176 0.15 -5.41 -5.44
N GLN A 177 -0.44 -6.02 -6.45
CA GLN A 177 0.23 -6.45 -7.68
C GLN A 177 -0.03 -5.39 -8.76
N ILE A 178 1.02 -4.74 -9.24
CA ILE A 178 0.95 -3.65 -10.22
C ILE A 178 1.33 -4.20 -11.60
N ASP A 179 0.49 -3.96 -12.60
CA ASP A 179 0.73 -4.37 -13.97
C ASP A 179 1.98 -3.69 -14.54
N GLY A 180 2.97 -4.49 -14.92
CA GLY A 180 4.26 -3.98 -15.36
C GLY A 180 5.09 -3.29 -14.27
N GLY A 181 4.75 -3.49 -13.02
CA GLY A 181 5.42 -2.94 -11.84
C GLY A 181 5.69 -3.99 -10.76
N PRO A 182 6.13 -3.56 -9.56
CA PRO A 182 6.41 -4.45 -8.46
C PRO A 182 5.14 -4.98 -7.76
N THR A 183 5.31 -6.06 -7.00
CA THR A 183 4.35 -6.50 -5.98
C THR A 183 4.74 -5.90 -4.65
N LEU A 184 3.84 -5.11 -4.05
CA LEU A 184 4.03 -4.47 -2.76
C LEU A 184 3.22 -5.21 -1.68
N TYR A 185 3.77 -5.32 -0.47
CA TYR A 185 3.01 -5.76 0.70
C TYR A 185 3.04 -4.67 1.76
N HIS A 186 1.92 -3.98 1.95
CA HIS A 186 1.69 -3.07 3.06
C HIS A 186 1.06 -3.85 4.21
N THR A 187 1.76 -3.96 5.34
CA THR A 187 1.30 -4.82 6.45
C THR A 187 0.04 -4.32 7.13
N GLY A 188 -0.29 -3.03 6.97
CA GLY A 188 -1.16 -2.36 7.93
C GLY A 188 -0.54 -2.40 9.32
N ASP A 189 -1.36 -2.21 10.34
CA ASP A 189 -0.97 -2.45 11.72
C ASP A 189 -1.19 -3.92 12.06
N THR A 190 -0.16 -4.57 12.53
CA THR A 190 -0.21 -6.00 12.84
C THR A 190 0.87 -6.41 13.83
N ASP A 191 0.62 -7.48 14.55
CA ASP A 191 1.68 -8.32 15.10
C ASP A 191 2.16 -9.34 14.06
N VAL A 192 3.29 -10.02 14.34
CA VAL A 192 3.73 -11.18 13.58
C VAL A 192 2.84 -12.39 13.92
N TYR A 193 2.34 -13.09 12.89
CA TYR A 193 1.50 -14.27 13.05
C TYR A 193 1.91 -15.35 12.03
N GLN A 194 1.67 -16.60 12.36
CA GLN A 194 2.27 -17.73 11.63
C GLN A 194 1.85 -17.79 10.15
N ASP A 195 0.61 -17.37 9.84
CA ASP A 195 0.11 -17.45 8.46
C ASP A 195 0.76 -16.43 7.51
N MET A 196 1.62 -15.52 8.01
CA MET A 196 2.50 -14.73 7.14
C MET A 196 3.38 -15.61 6.24
N LYS A 197 3.66 -16.86 6.63
CA LYS A 197 4.38 -17.86 5.83
C LYS A 197 3.63 -18.27 4.56
N LEU A 198 2.31 -18.05 4.50
CA LEU A 198 1.51 -18.33 3.31
C LEU A 198 1.67 -17.26 2.23
N ILE A 199 2.12 -16.05 2.58
CA ILE A 199 2.30 -14.96 1.61
C ILE A 199 3.23 -15.35 0.47
N PRO A 200 4.46 -15.89 0.72
CA PRO A 200 5.37 -16.27 -0.36
C PRO A 200 4.91 -17.48 -1.18
N GLU A 201 3.96 -18.27 -0.71
CA GLU A 201 3.34 -19.35 -1.49
C GLU A 201 2.50 -18.81 -2.66
N PHE A 202 1.91 -17.63 -2.50
CA PHE A 202 1.01 -17.01 -3.48
C PHE A 202 1.60 -15.79 -4.18
N PHE A 203 2.57 -15.10 -3.53
CA PHE A 203 3.07 -13.81 -4.00
C PHE A 203 4.59 -13.74 -3.91
N LYS A 204 5.22 -13.20 -4.96
CA LYS A 204 6.63 -12.79 -4.92
C LYS A 204 6.67 -11.29 -4.56
N VAL A 205 6.84 -10.99 -3.28
CA VAL A 205 6.85 -9.62 -2.78
C VAL A 205 8.17 -8.93 -3.15
N ASP A 206 8.10 -7.83 -3.89
CA ASP A 206 9.28 -7.02 -4.24
C ASP A 206 9.63 -6.06 -3.10
N LEU A 207 8.64 -5.39 -2.51
CA LEU A 207 8.81 -4.48 -1.38
C LEU A 207 7.75 -4.72 -0.31
N MET A 208 8.19 -4.96 0.92
CA MET A 208 7.33 -5.01 2.11
C MET A 208 7.45 -3.68 2.87
N LEU A 209 6.33 -3.04 3.15
CA LEU A 209 6.20 -1.88 4.03
C LEU A 209 5.77 -2.40 5.39
N ALA A 210 6.71 -2.48 6.33
CA ALA A 210 6.54 -3.18 7.60
C ALA A 210 6.42 -2.21 8.78
N CYS A 211 5.34 -2.32 9.56
CA CYS A 211 5.21 -1.60 10.83
C CYS A 211 6.25 -2.13 11.85
N ILE A 212 6.98 -1.21 12.50
CA ILE A 212 8.06 -1.55 13.44
C ILE A 212 7.98 -0.81 14.78
N GLY A 213 6.93 0.00 14.99
CA GLY A 213 6.86 0.93 16.14
C GLY A 213 6.86 0.27 17.51
N GLY A 214 6.42 -0.98 17.61
CA GLY A 214 6.15 -1.63 18.90
C GLY A 214 4.88 -1.09 19.56
N HIS A 215 4.64 -1.45 20.81
CA HIS A 215 3.49 -1.12 21.64
C HIS A 215 2.13 -1.48 21.01
N PHE A 216 1.78 -0.87 19.86
CA PHE A 216 0.54 -1.14 19.13
C PHE A 216 0.75 -2.11 17.96
N THR A 217 1.96 -2.29 17.48
CA THR A 217 2.32 -3.10 16.32
C THR A 217 3.53 -3.98 16.62
N MET A 218 4.06 -4.68 15.62
CA MET A 218 5.34 -5.36 15.74
C MET A 218 6.42 -4.42 16.26
N ASP A 219 7.25 -4.90 17.18
CA ASP A 219 8.54 -4.29 17.46
C ASP A 219 9.56 -4.67 16.37
N PRO A 220 10.76 -4.05 16.34
CA PRO A 220 11.78 -4.35 15.35
C PRO A 220 12.20 -5.83 15.24
N LYS A 221 12.18 -6.60 16.35
CA LYS A 221 12.55 -8.03 16.34
C LYS A 221 11.44 -8.89 15.74
N ARG A 222 10.18 -8.60 16.10
CA ARG A 222 9.00 -9.29 15.55
C ARG A 222 8.83 -8.97 14.07
N ALA A 223 9.04 -7.72 13.67
CA ALA A 223 9.03 -7.32 12.26
C ALA A 223 10.13 -8.02 11.45
N ALA A 224 11.34 -8.17 11.99
CA ALA A 224 12.40 -8.93 11.32
C ALA A 224 12.04 -10.42 11.14
N LEU A 225 11.30 -11.03 12.07
CA LEU A 225 10.77 -12.38 11.93
C LEU A 225 9.72 -12.44 10.81
N ALA A 226 8.83 -11.45 10.75
CA ALA A 226 7.84 -11.35 9.66
C ALA A 226 8.53 -11.24 8.28
N VAL A 227 9.59 -10.45 8.16
CA VAL A 227 10.39 -10.34 6.91
C VAL A 227 11.02 -11.67 6.53
N GLU A 228 11.57 -12.43 7.49
CA GLU A 228 12.13 -13.75 7.25
C GLU A 228 11.06 -14.72 6.70
N TRP A 229 9.83 -14.64 7.19
CA TRP A 229 8.73 -15.51 6.76
C TRP A 229 8.14 -15.10 5.40
N VAL A 230 7.93 -13.79 5.18
CA VAL A 230 7.38 -13.23 3.93
C VAL A 230 8.39 -13.28 2.78
N GLN A 231 9.69 -13.26 3.07
CA GLN A 231 10.79 -13.31 2.10
C GLN A 231 10.72 -12.22 1.00
N PRO A 232 10.40 -10.95 1.30
CA PRO A 232 10.40 -9.90 0.30
C PRO A 232 11.82 -9.67 -0.25
N LYS A 233 11.94 -9.15 -1.48
CA LYS A 233 13.26 -8.72 -2.01
C LYS A 233 13.82 -7.55 -1.20
N GLN A 234 12.96 -6.58 -0.86
CA GLN A 234 13.29 -5.42 -0.04
C GLN A 234 12.23 -5.21 1.04
N VAL A 235 12.63 -4.57 2.13
CA VAL A 235 11.72 -4.13 3.20
C VAL A 235 12.02 -2.71 3.61
N MET A 236 10.97 -1.93 3.82
CA MET A 236 11.02 -0.56 4.33
C MET A 236 10.26 -0.49 5.65
N PRO A 237 10.88 0.04 6.73
CA PRO A 237 10.19 0.27 7.99
C PRO A 237 9.19 1.42 7.88
N MET A 238 8.03 1.27 8.50
CA MET A 238 7.00 2.30 8.65
C MET A 238 6.38 2.26 10.05
N HIS A 239 5.47 3.18 10.34
CA HIS A 239 4.69 3.21 11.58
C HIS A 239 5.56 3.25 12.85
N PHE A 240 6.50 4.22 12.91
CA PHE A 240 7.41 4.43 14.04
C PHE A 240 7.69 5.92 14.28
N GLY A 241 8.01 6.26 15.52
CA GLY A 241 8.48 7.59 15.89
C GLY A 241 7.43 8.73 15.83
N THR A 242 6.20 8.46 15.43
CA THR A 242 5.12 9.47 15.37
C THR A 242 4.58 9.80 16.75
N TYR A 243 4.45 8.79 17.61
CA TYR A 243 4.06 8.90 19.00
C TYR A 243 5.17 8.37 19.90
N GLY A 244 5.31 8.89 21.12
CA GLY A 244 6.32 8.44 22.06
C GLY A 244 6.28 6.95 22.41
N LEU A 245 5.11 6.31 22.29
CA LEU A 245 4.93 4.87 22.51
C LEU A 245 5.44 4.02 21.34
N LEU A 246 5.57 4.59 20.13
CA LEU A 246 6.12 3.90 18.96
C LEU A 246 7.65 4.02 18.96
N ALA A 247 8.28 3.34 19.92
CA ALA A 247 9.69 3.49 20.27
C ALA A 247 10.65 2.68 19.38
N GLY A 248 10.13 1.82 18.49
CA GLY A 248 10.92 1.08 17.51
C GLY A 248 11.64 2.03 16.54
N THR A 249 12.89 1.70 16.18
CA THR A 249 13.69 2.53 15.27
C THR A 249 14.21 1.75 14.08
N PRO A 250 14.48 2.42 12.92
CA PRO A 250 15.12 1.79 11.77
C PRO A 250 16.45 1.13 12.12
N ALA A 251 17.25 1.72 13.00
CA ALA A 251 18.53 1.15 13.43
C ALA A 251 18.35 -0.18 14.18
N GLN A 252 17.37 -0.26 15.09
CA GLN A 252 17.04 -1.50 15.79
C GLN A 252 16.51 -2.56 14.83
N PHE A 253 15.68 -2.16 13.86
CA PHE A 253 15.16 -3.06 12.83
C PHE A 253 16.28 -3.60 11.93
N LYS A 254 17.19 -2.74 11.46
CA LYS A 254 18.38 -3.16 10.69
C LYS A 254 19.22 -4.17 11.47
N ALA A 255 19.47 -3.92 12.76
CA ALA A 255 20.21 -4.85 13.61
C ALA A 255 19.50 -6.20 13.74
N ALA A 256 18.16 -6.21 13.92
CA ALA A 256 17.38 -7.43 14.01
C ALA A 256 17.36 -8.23 12.69
N LEU A 257 17.27 -7.55 11.54
CA LEU A 257 17.39 -8.16 10.21
C LEU A 257 18.80 -8.75 9.99
N THR A 258 19.85 -8.04 10.42
CA THR A 258 21.24 -8.49 10.29
C THR A 258 21.48 -9.76 11.12
N GLN A 259 20.93 -9.85 12.33
CA GLN A 259 20.99 -11.06 13.15
C GLN A 259 20.34 -12.27 12.48
N ARG A 260 19.42 -12.05 11.54
CA ARG A 260 18.76 -13.09 10.73
C ARG A 260 19.42 -13.32 9.37
N GLY A 261 20.54 -12.64 9.07
CA GLY A 261 21.27 -12.77 7.79
C GLY A 261 20.57 -12.09 6.60
N ILE A 262 19.61 -11.21 6.84
CA ILE A 262 18.80 -10.54 5.80
C ILE A 262 18.83 -8.98 5.92
N GLY A 263 19.85 -8.46 6.59
CA GLY A 263 19.98 -7.01 6.79
C GLY A 263 20.11 -6.18 5.50
N ASP A 264 20.66 -6.76 4.45
CA ASP A 264 20.83 -6.13 3.13
C ASP A 264 19.51 -5.82 2.41
N ARG A 265 18.42 -6.50 2.80
CA ARG A 265 17.08 -6.25 2.24
C ARG A 265 16.47 -4.93 2.68
N MET A 266 16.95 -4.34 3.77
CA MET A 266 16.37 -3.10 4.28
C MET A 266 16.74 -1.90 3.41
N ILE A 267 15.71 -1.17 3.00
CA ILE A 267 15.82 0.17 2.41
C ILE A 267 15.22 1.19 3.38
N GLU A 268 15.70 2.42 3.31
CA GLU A 268 15.21 3.52 4.13
C GLU A 268 14.67 4.64 3.24
N MET A 269 13.60 5.27 3.70
CA MET A 269 13.06 6.54 3.20
C MET A 269 12.77 7.44 4.40
N LYS A 270 12.74 8.74 4.16
CA LYS A 270 12.24 9.72 5.13
C LYS A 270 10.85 10.17 4.74
N PRO A 271 10.00 10.56 5.70
CA PRO A 271 8.72 11.19 5.36
C PRO A 271 8.90 12.36 4.40
N GLY A 272 8.09 12.41 3.36
CA GLY A 272 8.16 13.40 2.27
C GLY A 272 9.03 12.98 1.07
N GLU A 273 9.72 11.84 1.11
CA GLU A 273 10.55 11.37 0.00
C GLU A 273 9.75 10.56 -1.03
N ASP A 274 10.21 10.66 -2.28
CA ASP A 274 9.80 9.84 -3.41
C ASP A 274 10.84 8.77 -3.73
N ARG A 275 10.39 7.61 -4.22
CA ARG A 275 11.24 6.53 -4.68
C ARG A 275 10.65 5.86 -5.91
N ALA A 276 11.47 5.72 -6.96
CA ALA A 276 11.18 4.84 -8.08
C ALA A 276 11.44 3.37 -7.70
N LEU A 277 10.49 2.50 -8.04
CA LEU A 277 10.52 1.06 -7.78
C LEU A 277 10.69 0.26 -9.07
#